data_5c7b75dbf742c51ec6b1be23ccf4d7a0
#
_entry.id   5c7b75dbf742c51ec6b1be23ccf4d7a0
#
_cell.length_a   1.000
_cell.length_b   1.000
_cell.length_c   1.000
_cell.angle_alpha   90.00
_cell.angle_beta   90.00
_cell.angle_gamma   90.00
#
_symmetry.space_group_name_H-M   'P 1'
#
loop_
_entity.id
_entity.type
_entity.pdbx_description
1 polymer ?
#
loop_
_entity_poly.entity_id
_entity_poly.type
_entity_poly.pdbx_seq_one_letter_code
_entity_poly.pdbx_strand_id
1 'polypeptide(L)'
;MSAPDLSVVVLSWNTREWLRRCLAALAADGTRLRRETIVVDNASSDGSPEAVEREFPWARCVRNARNEGYARGNNLGLALARGAFLCTLNSDAAVRPLALDRLVAYLRAHADCGAAAPKLLNPDGSVQPACMRFPRLSTALFFDTFLDRLFPRNGVVARYFMRDVDPGESRDVEQPPGACLVLRREAIEAVGPFDEDLWLFFNDVDLCLRLARAGWRIRYLAEAEVVHEKGASTSKYPRFAVEWHKNRLAYYRKHYGPAGALVVRAAVAARGIEEALRIRRRTPRGASRREEMRRLRLSLAEVLLGRKAAGGVP
;
A
#
# COMPACT_ATOMS: atom_id res chain seq x y z
N MET A 1 -4.08 -4.25 -33.39
CA MET A 1 -2.80 -4.24 -32.63
C MET A 1 -2.82 -5.39 -31.62
N SER A 2 -1.75 -6.18 -31.50
CA SER A 2 -1.65 -7.26 -30.52
C SER A 2 -1.72 -6.70 -29.08
N ALA A 3 -2.31 -7.45 -28.14
CA ALA A 3 -2.43 -7.06 -26.73
C ALA A 3 -1.04 -6.78 -26.11
N PRO A 4 -0.93 -5.84 -25.18
CA PRO A 4 0.32 -5.59 -24.46
C PRO A 4 0.71 -6.80 -23.59
N ASP A 5 2.01 -6.95 -23.34
CA ASP A 5 2.51 -7.96 -22.41
C ASP A 5 2.25 -7.53 -20.97
N LEU A 6 2.45 -6.23 -20.69
CA LEU A 6 2.34 -5.62 -19.36
C LEU A 6 1.53 -4.33 -19.39
N SER A 7 0.58 -4.19 -18.49
CA SER A 7 -0.07 -2.91 -18.19
C SER A 7 0.45 -2.39 -16.86
N VAL A 8 1.02 -1.18 -16.85
CA VAL A 8 1.47 -0.51 -15.63
C VAL A 8 0.42 0.52 -15.22
N VAL A 9 -0.17 0.36 -14.05
CA VAL A 9 -1.10 1.30 -13.44
C VAL A 9 -0.34 2.12 -12.40
N VAL A 10 -0.27 3.43 -12.60
CA VAL A 10 0.36 4.38 -11.68
C VAL A 10 -0.73 5.22 -11.03
N LEU A 11 -0.93 5.03 -9.72
CA LEU A 11 -1.88 5.84 -8.96
C LEU A 11 -1.18 7.08 -8.40
N SER A 12 -1.77 8.27 -8.63
CA SER A 12 -1.21 9.55 -8.21
C SER A 12 -2.22 10.38 -7.42
N TRP A 13 -1.75 11.05 -6.35
CA TRP A 13 -2.47 12.09 -5.62
C TRP A 13 -1.51 13.12 -5.03
N ASN A 14 -1.51 14.32 -5.63
CA ASN A 14 -0.64 15.44 -5.19
C ASN A 14 0.85 15.09 -5.11
N THR A 15 1.36 14.36 -6.11
CA THR A 15 2.74 13.86 -6.18
C THR A 15 3.44 14.25 -7.49
N ARG A 16 3.16 15.43 -8.05
CA ARG A 16 3.61 15.84 -9.36
C ARG A 16 5.08 15.53 -9.64
N GLU A 17 5.99 15.96 -8.79
CA GLU A 17 7.42 15.79 -9.04
C GLU A 17 7.87 14.30 -8.94
N TRP A 18 7.27 13.55 -8.02
CA TRP A 18 7.51 12.11 -7.90
C TRP A 18 6.94 11.35 -9.10
N LEU A 19 5.73 11.69 -9.53
CA LEU A 19 5.09 11.12 -10.71
C LEU A 19 5.92 11.36 -11.97
N ARG A 20 6.49 12.57 -12.15
CA ARG A 20 7.41 12.86 -13.26
C ARG A 20 8.64 11.95 -13.24
N ARG A 21 9.25 11.75 -12.06
CA ARG A 21 10.40 10.84 -11.90
C ARG A 21 10.02 9.38 -12.18
N CYS A 22 8.87 8.94 -11.70
CA CYS A 22 8.31 7.61 -11.95
C CYS A 22 8.14 7.36 -13.46
N LEU A 23 7.48 8.27 -14.17
CA LEU A 23 7.24 8.15 -15.61
C LEU A 23 8.52 8.27 -16.43
N ALA A 24 9.44 9.16 -16.04
CA ALA A 24 10.76 9.26 -16.67
C ALA A 24 11.57 7.95 -16.51
N ALA A 25 11.52 7.33 -15.32
CA ALA A 25 12.15 6.03 -15.08
C ALA A 25 11.52 4.93 -15.95
N LEU A 26 10.20 4.91 -16.07
CA LEU A 26 9.50 3.99 -16.99
C LEU A 26 9.90 4.24 -18.45
N ALA A 27 10.07 5.48 -18.89
CA ALA A 27 10.51 5.78 -20.27
C ALA A 27 11.94 5.32 -20.54
N ALA A 28 12.81 5.33 -19.52
CA ALA A 28 14.24 5.04 -19.63
C ALA A 28 14.62 3.60 -19.19
N ASP A 29 13.67 2.74 -18.80
CA ASP A 29 13.97 1.43 -18.21
C ASP A 29 14.51 0.38 -19.19
N GLY A 30 14.53 0.67 -20.50
CA GLY A 30 15.03 -0.22 -21.54
C GLY A 30 14.19 -1.48 -21.75
N THR A 31 12.91 -1.44 -21.37
CA THR A 31 12.01 -2.60 -21.47
C THR A 31 11.92 -3.17 -22.86
N ARG A 32 11.87 -4.50 -22.96
CA ARG A 32 11.60 -5.27 -24.17
C ARG A 32 10.13 -5.70 -24.28
N LEU A 33 9.33 -5.40 -23.26
CA LEU A 33 7.92 -5.74 -23.21
C LEU A 33 7.10 -4.73 -24.02
N ARG A 34 6.05 -5.19 -24.70
CA ARG A 34 4.99 -4.32 -25.19
C ARG A 34 4.21 -3.84 -23.98
N ARG A 35 4.47 -2.61 -23.58
CA ARG A 35 3.91 -2.03 -22.37
C ARG A 35 2.90 -0.93 -22.67
N GLU A 36 1.78 -0.92 -21.95
CA GLU A 36 0.93 0.27 -21.79
C GLU A 36 1.08 0.82 -20.38
N THR A 37 0.92 2.12 -20.24
CA THR A 37 0.96 2.79 -18.94
C THR A 37 -0.30 3.61 -18.76
N ILE A 38 -0.97 3.42 -17.64
CA ILE A 38 -2.21 4.09 -17.25
C ILE A 38 -1.95 4.82 -15.94
N VAL A 39 -1.96 6.15 -16.00
CA VAL A 39 -1.89 7.00 -14.81
C VAL A 39 -3.32 7.28 -14.36
N VAL A 40 -3.65 6.92 -13.12
CA VAL A 40 -4.92 7.27 -12.49
C VAL A 40 -4.67 8.41 -11.51
N ASP A 41 -5.18 9.58 -11.83
CA ASP A 41 -5.07 10.76 -10.96
C ASP A 41 -6.28 10.85 -10.03
N ASN A 42 -6.03 10.80 -8.74
CA ASN A 42 -7.05 10.85 -7.69
C ASN A 42 -7.46 12.28 -7.29
N ALA A 43 -7.79 13.11 -8.30
CA ALA A 43 -8.15 14.51 -8.12
C ALA A 43 -7.03 15.34 -7.47
N SER A 44 -5.85 15.30 -8.06
CA SER A 44 -4.73 16.14 -7.65
C SER A 44 -4.99 17.62 -7.95
N SER A 45 -4.52 18.48 -7.07
CA SER A 45 -4.57 19.95 -7.22
C SER A 45 -3.22 20.60 -7.50
N ASP A 46 -2.16 19.78 -7.65
CA ASP A 46 -0.78 20.24 -7.84
C ASP A 46 -0.33 20.31 -9.31
N GLY A 47 -1.24 20.09 -10.27
CA GLY A 47 -0.94 20.05 -11.70
C GLY A 47 -0.33 18.74 -12.17
N SER A 48 -0.49 17.64 -11.40
CA SER A 48 -0.05 16.29 -11.78
C SER A 48 -0.61 15.83 -13.12
N PRO A 49 -1.94 15.86 -13.38
CA PRO A 49 -2.50 15.35 -14.63
C PRO A 49 -2.08 16.18 -15.85
N GLU A 50 -1.98 17.51 -15.73
CA GLU A 50 -1.51 18.39 -16.81
C GLU A 50 -0.04 18.10 -17.17
N ALA A 51 0.78 17.78 -16.17
CA ALA A 51 2.18 17.37 -16.39
C ALA A 51 2.26 16.04 -17.16
N VAL A 52 1.42 15.06 -16.83
CA VAL A 52 1.36 13.78 -17.54
C VAL A 52 0.98 14.00 -19.02
N GLU A 53 -0.10 14.72 -19.28
CA GLU A 53 -0.61 14.93 -20.63
C GLU A 53 0.39 15.70 -21.51
N ARG A 54 1.12 16.68 -20.95
CA ARG A 54 2.10 17.48 -21.67
C ARG A 54 3.44 16.78 -21.88
N GLU A 55 3.96 16.11 -20.84
CA GLU A 55 5.35 15.62 -20.82
C GLU A 55 5.46 14.13 -21.15
N PHE A 56 4.36 13.36 -20.95
CA PHE A 56 4.33 11.91 -21.15
C PHE A 56 3.11 11.46 -21.99
N PRO A 57 2.95 11.94 -23.22
CA PRO A 57 1.76 11.67 -24.06
C PRO A 57 1.58 10.20 -24.42
N TRP A 58 2.59 9.37 -24.18
CA TRP A 58 2.53 7.90 -24.32
C TRP A 58 1.81 7.21 -23.14
N ALA A 59 1.63 7.90 -22.02
CA ALA A 59 0.90 7.41 -20.85
C ALA A 59 -0.55 7.90 -20.88
N ARG A 60 -1.51 6.99 -20.77
CA ARG A 60 -2.93 7.33 -20.69
C ARG A 60 -3.24 7.93 -19.32
N CYS A 61 -3.63 9.19 -19.24
CA CYS A 61 -4.08 9.82 -18.00
C CYS A 61 -5.60 9.65 -17.84
N VAL A 62 -6.02 9.19 -16.65
CA VAL A 62 -7.43 9.04 -16.24
C VAL A 62 -7.63 9.86 -14.99
N ARG A 63 -8.54 10.84 -15.03
CA ARG A 63 -8.77 11.79 -13.93
C ARG A 63 -10.01 11.40 -13.15
N ASN A 64 -9.88 11.14 -11.85
CA ASN A 64 -11.00 10.99 -10.95
C ASN A 64 -11.55 12.35 -10.51
N ALA A 65 -12.87 12.43 -10.28
CA ALA A 65 -13.50 13.65 -9.79
C ALA A 65 -13.19 13.94 -8.30
N ARG A 66 -12.74 12.92 -7.54
CA ARG A 66 -12.36 12.99 -6.13
C ARG A 66 -11.30 11.94 -5.81
N ASN A 67 -10.66 12.05 -4.64
CA ASN A 67 -9.75 11.01 -4.16
C ASN A 67 -10.54 9.76 -3.72
N GLU A 68 -10.49 8.72 -4.54
CA GLU A 68 -11.18 7.45 -4.32
C GLU A 68 -10.38 6.46 -3.47
N GLY A 69 -9.18 6.84 -3.01
CA GLY A 69 -8.28 5.99 -2.25
C GLY A 69 -7.41 5.08 -3.12
N TYR A 70 -6.60 4.26 -2.45
CA TYR A 70 -5.64 3.39 -3.13
C TYR A 70 -6.32 2.22 -3.87
N ALA A 71 -7.21 1.51 -3.19
CA ALA A 71 -7.83 0.31 -3.74
C ALA A 71 -8.65 0.63 -4.99
N ARG A 72 -9.62 1.56 -4.87
CA ARG A 72 -10.50 1.91 -5.98
C ARG A 72 -9.77 2.61 -7.11
N GLY A 73 -8.80 3.48 -6.80
CA GLY A 73 -7.99 4.13 -7.83
C GLY A 73 -7.19 3.12 -8.66
N ASN A 74 -6.53 2.14 -8.02
CA ASN A 74 -5.86 1.07 -8.74
C ASN A 74 -6.84 0.18 -9.51
N ASN A 75 -7.99 -0.17 -8.93
CA ASN A 75 -9.01 -0.99 -9.60
C ASN A 75 -9.51 -0.34 -10.89
N LEU A 76 -9.69 0.98 -10.91
CA LEU A 76 -10.04 1.71 -12.12
C LEU A 76 -8.98 1.53 -13.21
N GLY A 77 -7.70 1.67 -12.85
CA GLY A 77 -6.59 1.43 -13.78
C GLY A 77 -6.53 -0.03 -14.25
N LEU A 78 -6.68 -0.98 -13.33
CA LEU A 78 -6.69 -2.41 -13.63
C LEU A 78 -7.84 -2.82 -14.56
N ALA A 79 -9.03 -2.22 -14.41
CA ALA A 79 -10.18 -2.46 -15.29
C ALA A 79 -9.94 -1.95 -16.73
N LEU A 80 -9.10 -0.94 -16.91
CA LEU A 80 -8.72 -0.40 -18.22
C LEU A 80 -7.52 -1.12 -18.84
N ALA A 81 -6.79 -1.88 -18.05
CA ALA A 81 -5.59 -2.60 -18.43
C ALA A 81 -5.90 -3.79 -19.35
N ARG A 82 -5.04 -4.01 -20.39
CA ARG A 82 -5.22 -5.06 -21.40
C ARG A 82 -4.10 -6.08 -21.41
N GLY A 83 -3.03 -5.85 -20.64
CA GLY A 83 -1.84 -6.72 -20.58
C GLY A 83 -2.14 -8.07 -19.94
N ALA A 84 -1.40 -9.11 -20.35
CA ALA A 84 -1.40 -10.42 -19.70
C ALA A 84 -0.88 -10.35 -18.25
N PHE A 85 0.02 -9.40 -17.99
CA PHE A 85 0.49 -9.05 -16.66
C PHE A 85 0.07 -7.62 -16.31
N LEU A 86 -0.20 -7.40 -15.03
CA LEU A 86 -0.70 -6.15 -14.48
C LEU A 86 0.29 -5.66 -13.42
N CYS A 87 0.73 -4.43 -13.50
CA CYS A 87 1.61 -3.86 -12.48
C CYS A 87 0.90 -2.70 -11.79
N THR A 88 0.78 -2.75 -10.47
CA THR A 88 0.49 -1.55 -9.67
C THR A 88 1.80 -0.92 -9.23
N LEU A 89 1.99 0.34 -9.52
CA LEU A 89 3.20 1.10 -9.25
C LEU A 89 2.84 2.41 -8.55
N ASN A 90 3.45 2.68 -7.41
CA ASN A 90 3.27 3.96 -6.73
C ASN A 90 3.90 5.10 -7.54
N SER A 91 3.29 6.28 -7.50
CA SER A 91 3.81 7.48 -8.16
C SER A 91 5.16 7.97 -7.60
N ASP A 92 5.54 7.52 -6.40
CA ASP A 92 6.83 7.80 -5.74
C ASP A 92 7.84 6.64 -5.85
N ALA A 93 7.62 5.75 -6.84
CA ALA A 93 8.49 4.63 -7.15
C ALA A 93 9.13 4.79 -8.54
N ALA A 94 10.44 4.61 -8.65
CA ALA A 94 11.20 4.69 -9.89
C ALA A 94 11.86 3.34 -10.19
N VAL A 95 11.44 2.71 -11.29
CA VAL A 95 11.97 1.40 -11.71
C VAL A 95 13.42 1.53 -12.18
N ARG A 96 14.26 0.56 -11.82
CA ARG A 96 15.60 0.39 -12.39
C ARG A 96 15.52 -0.32 -13.74
N PRO A 97 16.55 -0.21 -14.59
CA PRO A 97 16.56 -0.84 -15.92
C PRO A 97 16.20 -2.31 -15.88
N LEU A 98 15.26 -2.71 -16.74
CA LEU A 98 14.75 -4.08 -16.91
C LEU A 98 14.13 -4.70 -15.63
N ALA A 99 13.80 -3.93 -14.59
CA ALA A 99 13.22 -4.47 -13.36
C ALA A 99 11.86 -5.14 -13.63
N LEU A 100 10.98 -4.49 -14.39
CA LEU A 100 9.67 -5.05 -14.73
C LEU A 100 9.80 -6.25 -15.69
N ASP A 101 10.78 -6.24 -16.59
CA ASP A 101 11.05 -7.37 -17.49
C ASP A 101 11.44 -8.63 -16.71
N ARG A 102 12.29 -8.50 -15.68
CA ARG A 102 12.66 -9.62 -14.79
C ARG A 102 11.47 -10.19 -14.05
N LEU A 103 10.59 -9.34 -13.51
CA LEU A 103 9.38 -9.77 -12.81
C LEU A 103 8.43 -10.52 -13.76
N VAL A 104 8.19 -9.99 -14.96
CA VAL A 104 7.34 -10.64 -15.97
C VAL A 104 7.96 -11.93 -16.47
N ALA A 105 9.28 -11.95 -16.72
CA ALA A 105 9.99 -13.17 -17.13
C ALA A 105 9.87 -14.29 -16.09
N TYR A 106 10.01 -13.95 -14.81
CA TYR A 106 9.80 -14.92 -13.74
C TYR A 106 8.37 -15.48 -13.74
N LEU A 107 7.36 -14.58 -13.81
CA LEU A 107 5.97 -15.01 -13.84
C LEU A 107 5.65 -15.86 -15.10
N ARG A 108 6.25 -15.58 -16.24
CA ARG A 108 6.10 -16.42 -17.46
C ARG A 108 6.66 -17.83 -17.25
N ALA A 109 7.81 -17.94 -16.58
CA ALA A 109 8.48 -19.21 -16.32
C ALA A 109 7.80 -20.05 -15.21
N HIS A 110 6.95 -19.44 -14.35
CA HIS A 110 6.35 -20.08 -13.19
C HIS A 110 4.83 -19.86 -13.20
N ALA A 111 4.10 -20.78 -13.82
CA ALA A 111 2.64 -20.67 -14.00
C ALA A 111 1.86 -20.72 -12.67
N ASP A 112 2.42 -21.28 -11.62
CA ASP A 112 1.89 -21.35 -10.25
C ASP A 112 2.10 -20.06 -9.44
N CYS A 113 2.84 -19.08 -10.02
CA CYS A 113 3.10 -17.81 -9.36
C CYS A 113 2.11 -16.74 -9.84
N GLY A 114 1.30 -16.21 -8.89
CA GLY A 114 0.26 -15.20 -9.16
C GLY A 114 0.75 -13.76 -9.06
N ALA A 115 1.86 -13.52 -8.33
CA ALA A 115 2.42 -12.19 -8.15
C ALA A 115 3.94 -12.21 -7.97
N ALA A 116 4.61 -11.14 -8.42
CA ALA A 116 6.02 -10.91 -8.19
C ALA A 116 6.30 -9.45 -7.84
N ALA A 117 7.21 -9.21 -6.90
CA ALA A 117 7.59 -7.89 -6.45
C ALA A 117 9.11 -7.71 -6.42
N PRO A 118 9.62 -6.49 -6.67
CA PRO A 118 11.03 -6.18 -6.66
C PRO A 118 11.57 -5.92 -5.26
N LYS A 119 12.89 -5.89 -5.14
CA LYS A 119 13.60 -5.25 -4.04
C LYS A 119 13.39 -3.75 -4.08
N LEU A 120 12.92 -3.19 -2.97
CA LEU A 120 12.85 -1.74 -2.82
C LEU A 120 14.16 -1.19 -2.29
N LEU A 121 14.58 -0.05 -2.86
CA LEU A 121 15.71 0.73 -2.41
C LEU A 121 15.25 2.09 -1.91
N ASN A 122 15.89 2.60 -0.88
CA ASN A 122 15.80 4.01 -0.51
C ASN A 122 16.51 4.89 -1.56
N PRO A 123 16.27 6.20 -1.61
CA PRO A 123 16.96 7.12 -2.54
C PRO A 123 18.49 7.10 -2.42
N ASP A 124 19.03 6.76 -1.26
CA ASP A 124 20.47 6.62 -1.01
C ASP A 124 21.06 5.29 -1.50
N GLY A 125 20.23 4.41 -2.08
CA GLY A 125 20.60 3.09 -2.57
C GLY A 125 20.58 1.99 -1.52
N SER A 126 20.35 2.28 -0.26
CA SER A 126 20.20 1.28 0.79
C SER A 126 18.92 0.45 0.60
N VAL A 127 18.94 -0.82 1.02
CA VAL A 127 17.77 -1.68 0.92
C VAL A 127 16.67 -1.19 1.85
N GLN A 128 15.44 -1.08 1.33
CA GLN A 128 14.23 -0.80 2.10
C GLN A 128 13.55 -2.12 2.46
N PRO A 129 13.67 -2.64 3.72
CA PRO A 129 12.96 -3.85 4.12
C PRO A 129 11.45 -3.62 4.06
N ALA A 130 10.77 -4.32 3.16
CA ALA A 130 9.37 -4.09 2.87
C ALA A 130 8.52 -5.36 2.77
N CYS A 131 9.14 -6.55 2.76
CA CYS A 131 8.42 -7.82 2.86
C CYS A 131 7.97 -8.07 4.29
N MET A 132 6.75 -8.60 4.44
CA MET A 132 6.18 -8.95 5.73
C MET A 132 5.50 -10.32 5.65
N ARG A 133 5.24 -10.93 6.80
CA ARG A 133 4.33 -12.08 6.90
C ARG A 133 2.89 -11.61 7.04
N PHE A 134 1.92 -12.48 6.77
CA PHE A 134 0.52 -12.12 7.00
C PHE A 134 0.28 -11.81 8.48
N PRO A 135 -0.41 -10.69 8.79
CA PRO A 135 -0.69 -10.31 10.16
C PRO A 135 -1.68 -11.29 10.78
N ARG A 136 -1.31 -11.84 11.94
CA ARG A 136 -2.11 -12.76 12.78
C ARG A 136 -2.80 -12.01 13.92
N LEU A 137 -3.67 -12.67 14.67
CA LEU A 137 -4.27 -12.08 15.88
C LEU A 137 -3.21 -11.62 16.90
N SER A 138 -2.12 -12.39 17.04
CA SER A 138 -0.98 -11.96 17.86
C SER A 138 -0.34 -10.66 17.34
N THR A 139 -0.26 -10.48 16.03
CA THR A 139 0.22 -9.21 15.43
C THR A 139 -0.70 -8.05 15.82
N ALA A 140 -2.02 -8.27 15.84
CA ALA A 140 -2.96 -7.24 16.27
C ALA A 140 -2.78 -6.83 17.74
N LEU A 141 -2.36 -7.77 18.60
CA LEU A 141 -2.10 -7.50 20.02
C LEU A 141 -0.79 -6.74 20.25
N PHE A 142 0.27 -7.12 19.53
CA PHE A 142 1.61 -6.56 19.78
C PHE A 142 1.93 -5.35 18.92
N PHE A 143 1.70 -5.43 17.59
CA PHE A 143 2.13 -4.38 16.68
C PHE A 143 1.34 -3.09 16.86
N ASP A 144 2.06 -1.97 17.05
CA ASP A 144 1.53 -0.64 17.28
C ASP A 144 0.66 -0.53 18.55
N THR A 145 1.05 -1.23 19.62
CA THR A 145 0.39 -1.21 20.92
C THR A 145 1.39 -0.92 22.04
N PHE A 146 0.90 -0.75 23.28
CA PHE A 146 1.77 -0.62 24.44
C PHE A 146 2.57 -1.91 24.71
N LEU A 147 2.09 -3.08 24.29
CA LEU A 147 2.78 -4.35 24.47
C LEU A 147 4.09 -4.41 23.66
N ASP A 148 4.12 -3.82 22.46
CA ASP A 148 5.37 -3.71 21.68
C ASP A 148 6.44 -2.90 22.42
N ARG A 149 6.02 -1.83 23.10
CA ARG A 149 6.92 -0.99 23.91
C ARG A 149 7.34 -1.66 25.22
N LEU A 150 6.44 -2.42 25.84
CA LEU A 150 6.77 -3.17 27.06
C LEU A 150 7.69 -4.37 26.76
N PHE A 151 7.52 -4.99 25.59
CA PHE A 151 8.30 -6.13 25.12
C PHE A 151 9.00 -5.83 23.78
N PRO A 152 9.99 -4.93 23.71
CA PRO A 152 10.58 -4.45 22.45
C PRO A 152 11.32 -5.54 21.65
N ARG A 153 11.67 -6.66 22.29
CA ARG A 153 12.28 -7.84 21.64
C ARG A 153 11.29 -8.97 21.41
N ASN A 154 9.96 -8.68 21.40
CA ASN A 154 8.97 -9.75 21.19
C ASN A 154 9.12 -10.38 19.79
N GLY A 155 9.10 -11.70 19.73
CA GLY A 155 9.24 -12.45 18.49
C GLY A 155 8.07 -12.29 17.52
N VAL A 156 6.91 -11.79 17.98
CA VAL A 156 5.71 -11.61 17.14
C VAL A 156 5.97 -10.51 16.11
N VAL A 157 6.42 -9.34 16.56
CA VAL A 157 6.71 -8.19 15.69
C VAL A 157 7.94 -8.46 14.83
N ALA A 158 8.99 -9.07 15.40
CA ALA A 158 10.18 -9.44 14.63
C ALA A 158 9.85 -10.41 13.49
N ARG A 159 9.03 -11.43 13.77
CA ARG A 159 8.55 -12.39 12.77
C ARG A 159 7.66 -11.72 11.71
N TYR A 160 6.75 -10.84 12.12
CA TYR A 160 5.87 -10.12 11.21
C TYR A 160 6.68 -9.32 10.17
N PHE A 161 7.69 -8.57 10.62
CA PHE A 161 8.57 -7.77 9.75
C PHE A 161 9.71 -8.55 9.09
N MET A 162 9.70 -9.89 9.16
CA MET A 162 10.72 -10.74 8.55
C MET A 162 12.16 -10.31 8.89
N ARG A 163 12.41 -9.88 10.14
CA ARG A 163 13.74 -9.42 10.59
C ARG A 163 14.80 -10.53 10.62
N ASP A 164 14.35 -11.77 10.49
CA ASP A 164 15.13 -12.99 10.42
C ASP A 164 15.56 -13.37 9.00
N VAL A 165 15.26 -12.52 8.01
CA VAL A 165 15.39 -12.84 6.59
C VAL A 165 16.26 -11.81 5.88
N ASP A 166 17.26 -12.26 5.10
CA ASP A 166 18.09 -11.40 4.27
C ASP A 166 17.26 -10.83 3.08
N PRO A 167 17.07 -9.50 3.00
CA PRO A 167 16.37 -8.88 1.87
C PRO A 167 17.19 -8.90 0.55
N GLY A 168 18.44 -9.34 0.58
CA GLY A 168 19.29 -9.53 -0.62
C GLY A 168 18.96 -10.79 -1.41
N GLU A 169 18.14 -11.70 -0.88
CA GLU A 169 17.85 -12.99 -1.50
C GLU A 169 16.42 -13.10 -2.03
N SER A 170 16.29 -13.60 -3.26
CA SER A 170 15.00 -13.89 -3.89
C SER A 170 14.30 -15.09 -3.25
N ARG A 171 13.01 -14.96 -2.89
CA ARG A 171 12.24 -16.00 -2.19
C ARG A 171 10.74 -15.85 -2.37
N ASP A 172 10.01 -16.88 -1.98
CA ASP A 172 8.57 -16.76 -1.82
C ASP A 172 8.27 -16.01 -0.53
N VAL A 173 7.29 -15.11 -0.59
CA VAL A 173 6.88 -14.25 0.52
C VAL A 173 5.37 -14.26 0.69
N GLU A 174 4.90 -13.92 1.89
CA GLU A 174 3.46 -13.81 2.15
C GLU A 174 2.93 -12.44 1.69
N GLN A 175 3.62 -11.36 2.06
CA GLN A 175 3.26 -9.99 1.74
C GLN A 175 4.50 -9.25 1.23
N PRO A 176 4.63 -9.06 -0.10
CA PRO A 176 5.70 -8.25 -0.67
C PRO A 176 5.37 -6.75 -0.54
N PRO A 177 6.32 -5.86 -0.92
CA PRO A 177 6.07 -4.43 -0.92
C PRO A 177 4.96 -4.04 -1.91
N GLY A 178 3.95 -3.30 -1.44
CA GLY A 178 2.85 -2.80 -2.29
C GLY A 178 3.23 -1.64 -3.21
N ALA A 179 4.45 -1.07 -3.10
CA ALA A 179 4.88 0.04 -3.94
C ALA A 179 5.10 -0.32 -5.42
N CYS A 180 5.42 -1.59 -5.69
CA CYS A 180 5.49 -2.16 -7.03
C CYS A 180 5.13 -3.64 -6.95
N LEU A 181 4.03 -4.03 -7.58
CA LEU A 181 3.54 -5.41 -7.57
C LEU A 181 3.09 -5.79 -8.98
N VAL A 182 3.78 -6.78 -9.58
CA VAL A 182 3.38 -7.36 -10.87
C VAL A 182 2.52 -8.58 -10.60
N LEU A 183 1.33 -8.60 -11.19
CA LEU A 183 0.28 -9.57 -10.97
C LEU A 183 0.02 -10.34 -12.27
N ARG A 184 -0.22 -11.63 -12.19
CA ARG A 184 -0.77 -12.41 -13.28
C ARG A 184 -2.26 -12.09 -13.44
N ARG A 185 -2.73 -11.79 -14.65
CA ARG A 185 -4.14 -11.48 -14.91
C ARG A 185 -5.08 -12.58 -14.44
N GLU A 186 -4.79 -13.83 -14.81
CA GLU A 186 -5.59 -15.00 -14.42
C GLU A 186 -5.73 -15.15 -12.90
N ALA A 187 -4.67 -14.81 -12.16
CA ALA A 187 -4.70 -14.85 -10.70
C ALA A 187 -5.63 -13.77 -10.12
N ILE A 188 -5.63 -12.55 -10.71
CA ILE A 188 -6.55 -11.48 -10.31
C ILE A 188 -7.99 -11.80 -10.70
N GLU A 189 -8.22 -12.37 -11.87
CA GLU A 189 -9.54 -12.81 -12.30
C GLU A 189 -10.11 -13.90 -11.38
N ALA A 190 -9.25 -14.79 -10.87
CA ALA A 190 -9.65 -15.85 -9.94
C ALA A 190 -10.02 -15.34 -8.54
N VAL A 191 -9.30 -14.33 -8.01
CA VAL A 191 -9.49 -13.87 -6.61
C VAL A 191 -10.19 -12.51 -6.50
N GLY A 192 -10.37 -11.80 -7.60
CA GLY A 192 -10.87 -10.43 -7.67
C GLY A 192 -9.78 -9.37 -7.40
N PRO A 193 -10.03 -8.10 -7.78
CA PRO A 193 -9.10 -6.99 -7.61
C PRO A 193 -8.96 -6.57 -6.14
N PHE A 194 -8.42 -5.38 -5.87
CA PHE A 194 -8.34 -4.84 -4.51
C PHE A 194 -9.71 -4.67 -3.87
N ASP A 195 -9.80 -4.95 -2.57
CA ASP A 195 -11.02 -4.70 -1.78
C ASP A 195 -11.16 -3.19 -1.50
N GLU A 196 -12.21 -2.57 -2.05
CA GLU A 196 -12.43 -1.12 -1.94
C GLU A 196 -12.84 -0.66 -0.55
N ASP A 197 -13.31 -1.56 0.33
CA ASP A 197 -13.54 -1.27 1.75
C ASP A 197 -12.23 -1.01 2.51
N LEU A 198 -11.09 -1.44 1.94
CA LEU A 198 -9.73 -1.17 2.41
C LEU A 198 -9.15 0.05 1.67
N TRP A 199 -9.67 1.22 1.96
CA TRP A 199 -9.48 2.44 1.18
C TRP A 199 -8.02 2.81 0.88
N LEU A 200 -7.10 2.69 1.86
CA LEU A 200 -5.69 3.10 1.71
C LEU A 200 -4.68 2.04 2.17
N PHE A 201 -4.96 1.33 3.25
CA PHE A 201 -4.05 0.37 3.87
C PHE A 201 -4.65 -1.03 3.90
N PHE A 202 -3.81 -2.05 4.07
CA PHE A 202 -4.20 -3.46 4.12
C PHE A 202 -4.84 -4.02 2.83
N ASN A 203 -4.97 -3.24 1.78
CA ASN A 203 -5.50 -3.67 0.49
C ASN A 203 -4.55 -4.64 -0.24
N ASP A 204 -3.25 -4.34 -0.23
CA ASP A 204 -2.18 -5.21 -0.74
C ASP A 204 -2.07 -6.50 0.09
N VAL A 205 -2.13 -6.39 1.42
CA VAL A 205 -2.14 -7.54 2.35
C VAL A 205 -3.33 -8.46 2.09
N ASP A 206 -4.53 -7.88 1.91
CA ASP A 206 -5.76 -8.60 1.60
C ASP A 206 -5.66 -9.34 0.27
N LEU A 207 -5.19 -8.66 -0.77
CA LEU A 207 -5.01 -9.25 -2.09
C LEU A 207 -4.02 -10.42 -2.04
N CYS A 208 -2.86 -10.22 -1.41
CA CYS A 208 -1.84 -11.26 -1.25
C CYS A 208 -2.37 -12.47 -0.46
N LEU A 209 -3.16 -12.23 0.60
CA LEU A 209 -3.77 -13.32 1.37
C LEU A 209 -4.82 -14.10 0.57
N ARG A 210 -5.61 -13.41 -0.28
CA ARG A 210 -6.55 -14.08 -1.19
C ARG A 210 -5.83 -14.90 -2.25
N LEU A 211 -4.75 -14.38 -2.83
CA LEU A 211 -3.90 -15.12 -3.77
C LEU A 211 -3.31 -16.38 -3.11
N ALA A 212 -2.73 -16.26 -1.93
CA ALA A 212 -2.15 -17.40 -1.21
C ALA A 212 -3.21 -18.46 -0.84
N ARG A 213 -4.43 -18.04 -0.42
CA ARG A 213 -5.54 -18.96 -0.14
C ARG A 213 -6.06 -19.69 -1.38
N ALA A 214 -5.93 -19.09 -2.55
CA ALA A 214 -6.25 -19.69 -3.83
C ALA A 214 -5.13 -20.57 -4.40
N GLY A 215 -4.02 -20.75 -3.65
CA GLY A 215 -2.90 -21.59 -4.04
C GLY A 215 -1.84 -20.90 -4.88
N TRP A 216 -1.95 -19.59 -5.15
CA TRP A 216 -0.96 -18.84 -5.89
C TRP A 216 0.25 -18.52 -5.00
N ARG A 217 1.46 -18.77 -5.54
CA ARG A 217 2.71 -18.31 -4.93
C ARG A 217 2.92 -16.82 -5.21
N ILE A 218 3.64 -16.17 -4.29
CA ILE A 218 4.02 -14.77 -4.40
C ILE A 218 5.53 -14.69 -4.27
N ARG A 219 6.20 -14.12 -5.26
CA ARG A 219 7.66 -14.07 -5.34
C ARG A 219 8.22 -12.68 -5.08
N TYR A 220 9.20 -12.60 -4.22
CA TYR A 220 10.11 -11.46 -4.10
C TYR A 220 11.37 -11.75 -4.93
N LEU A 221 11.75 -10.85 -5.84
CA LEU A 221 12.92 -10.95 -6.70
C LEU A 221 13.93 -9.86 -6.33
N ALA A 222 15.03 -10.25 -5.68
CA ALA A 222 16.06 -9.33 -5.22
C ALA A 222 16.87 -8.69 -6.38
N GLU A 223 16.93 -9.34 -7.53
CA GLU A 223 17.59 -8.86 -8.75
C GLU A 223 16.75 -7.85 -9.54
N ALA A 224 15.47 -7.70 -9.24
CA ALA A 224 14.62 -6.63 -9.76
C ALA A 224 14.58 -5.50 -8.73
N GLU A 225 14.95 -4.29 -9.11
CA GLU A 225 15.11 -3.18 -8.18
C GLU A 225 14.22 -1.99 -8.54
N VAL A 226 13.61 -1.38 -7.51
CA VAL A 226 12.81 -0.17 -7.61
C VAL A 226 13.20 0.79 -6.50
N VAL A 227 13.53 2.03 -6.82
CA VAL A 227 13.76 3.07 -5.83
C VAL A 227 12.40 3.62 -5.38
N HIS A 228 12.15 3.67 -4.06
CA HIS A 228 10.87 4.12 -3.52
C HIS A 228 11.06 5.19 -2.46
N GLU A 229 10.46 6.36 -2.70
CA GLU A 229 10.44 7.47 -1.75
C GLU A 229 9.27 7.29 -0.77
N LYS A 230 9.55 6.60 0.31
CA LYS A 230 8.55 6.21 1.30
C LYS A 230 7.76 7.39 1.85
N GLY A 231 6.44 7.37 1.67
CA GLY A 231 5.55 8.29 2.33
C GLY A 231 5.29 9.62 1.61
N ALA A 232 5.72 9.80 0.36
CA ALA A 232 5.52 11.04 -0.38
C ALA A 232 4.05 11.48 -0.49
N SER A 233 3.12 10.53 -0.67
CA SER A 233 1.67 10.78 -0.69
C SER A 233 1.06 10.73 0.70
N THR A 234 1.39 9.69 1.48
CA THR A 234 0.73 9.40 2.75
C THR A 234 1.08 10.38 3.87
N SER A 235 2.28 10.97 3.86
CA SER A 235 2.68 12.02 4.80
C SER A 235 1.84 13.29 4.70
N LYS A 236 1.26 13.55 3.54
CA LYS A 236 0.38 14.70 3.27
C LYS A 236 -1.07 14.45 3.71
N TYR A 237 -1.43 13.22 4.08
CA TYR A 237 -2.80 12.88 4.42
C TYR A 237 -3.08 13.11 5.90
N PRO A 238 -3.88 14.13 6.26
CA PRO A 238 -4.08 14.55 7.66
C PRO A 238 -4.75 13.48 8.53
N ARG A 239 -5.42 12.52 7.91
CA ARG A 239 -6.21 11.48 8.59
C ARG A 239 -5.53 10.11 8.58
N PHE A 240 -4.23 10.06 8.29
CA PHE A 240 -3.44 8.82 8.17
C PHE A 240 -3.73 7.81 9.29
N ALA A 241 -3.63 8.23 10.56
CA ALA A 241 -3.82 7.34 11.70
C ALA A 241 -5.25 6.80 11.80
N VAL A 242 -6.26 7.60 11.47
CA VAL A 242 -7.67 7.18 11.48
C VAL A 242 -7.90 6.13 10.39
N GLU A 243 -7.45 6.39 9.16
CA GLU A 243 -7.63 5.44 8.06
C GLU A 243 -6.80 4.16 8.27
N TRP A 244 -5.59 4.27 8.83
CA TRP A 244 -4.81 3.10 9.24
C TRP A 244 -5.61 2.17 10.16
N HIS A 245 -6.18 2.72 11.25
CA HIS A 245 -6.93 1.90 12.21
C HIS A 245 -8.27 1.41 11.66
N LYS A 246 -8.95 2.18 10.80
CA LYS A 246 -10.18 1.74 10.12
C LYS A 246 -9.91 0.56 9.20
N ASN A 247 -8.90 0.67 8.35
CA ASN A 247 -8.54 -0.40 7.42
C ASN A 247 -8.01 -1.62 8.16
N ARG A 248 -7.22 -1.44 9.25
CA ARG A 248 -6.82 -2.51 10.14
C ARG A 248 -8.04 -3.24 10.73
N LEU A 249 -9.01 -2.51 11.24
CA LEU A 249 -10.25 -3.09 11.79
C LEU A 249 -11.03 -3.85 10.72
N ALA A 250 -11.18 -3.28 9.51
CA ALA A 250 -11.86 -3.92 8.39
C ALA A 250 -11.17 -5.22 7.97
N TYR A 251 -9.83 -5.20 7.81
CA TYR A 251 -9.05 -6.39 7.48
C TYR A 251 -9.21 -7.51 8.52
N TYR A 252 -9.05 -7.20 9.81
CA TYR A 252 -9.19 -8.21 10.86
C TYR A 252 -10.62 -8.71 11.02
N ARG A 253 -11.62 -7.85 10.81
CA ARG A 253 -13.03 -8.28 10.76
C ARG A 253 -13.28 -9.24 9.59
N LYS A 254 -12.75 -8.94 8.41
CA LYS A 254 -12.91 -9.75 7.20
C LYS A 254 -12.28 -11.15 7.37
N HIS A 255 -11.05 -11.21 7.85
CA HIS A 255 -10.26 -12.45 7.84
C HIS A 255 -10.29 -13.24 9.14
N TYR A 256 -10.65 -12.61 10.27
CA TYR A 256 -10.68 -13.22 11.62
C TYR A 256 -12.04 -13.04 12.31
N GLY A 257 -13.05 -12.53 11.60
CA GLY A 257 -14.41 -12.39 12.11
C GLY A 257 -14.55 -11.41 13.29
N PRO A 258 -15.60 -11.59 14.12
CA PRO A 258 -15.85 -10.73 15.29
C PRO A 258 -14.70 -10.73 16.31
N ALA A 259 -14.03 -11.87 16.50
CA ALA A 259 -12.88 -11.97 17.41
C ALA A 259 -11.72 -11.07 16.97
N GLY A 260 -11.38 -11.07 15.67
CA GLY A 260 -10.37 -10.17 15.10
C GLY A 260 -10.75 -8.70 15.28
N ALA A 261 -12.01 -8.35 15.02
CA ALA A 261 -12.50 -7.01 15.24
C ALA A 261 -12.42 -6.57 16.71
N LEU A 262 -12.74 -7.46 17.65
CA LEU A 262 -12.67 -7.18 19.09
C LEU A 262 -11.22 -6.92 19.53
N VAL A 263 -10.27 -7.75 19.10
CA VAL A 263 -8.85 -7.58 19.42
C VAL A 263 -8.34 -6.21 18.93
N VAL A 264 -8.64 -5.84 17.68
CA VAL A 264 -8.22 -4.54 17.15
C VAL A 264 -8.89 -3.38 17.86
N ARG A 265 -10.20 -3.48 18.19
CA ARG A 265 -10.90 -2.45 18.97
C ARG A 265 -10.27 -2.25 20.35
N ALA A 266 -9.94 -3.34 21.04
CA ALA A 266 -9.26 -3.27 22.34
C ALA A 266 -7.89 -2.60 22.22
N ALA A 267 -7.08 -2.96 21.19
CA ALA A 267 -5.79 -2.34 20.94
C ALA A 267 -5.91 -0.84 20.65
N VAL A 268 -6.87 -0.42 19.81
CA VAL A 268 -7.12 0.99 19.48
C VAL A 268 -7.61 1.76 20.71
N ALA A 269 -8.49 1.18 21.52
CA ALA A 269 -8.97 1.80 22.76
C ALA A 269 -7.81 2.01 23.77
N ALA A 270 -6.97 0.99 23.97
CA ALA A 270 -5.79 1.08 24.83
C ALA A 270 -4.83 2.19 24.37
N ARG A 271 -4.56 2.27 23.05
CA ARG A 271 -3.75 3.36 22.49
C ARG A 271 -4.39 4.73 22.68
N GLY A 272 -5.71 4.83 22.58
CA GLY A 272 -6.46 6.04 22.86
C GLY A 272 -6.30 6.50 24.32
N ILE A 273 -6.31 5.57 25.27
CA ILE A 273 -6.06 5.87 26.70
C ILE A 273 -4.62 6.38 26.88
N GLU A 274 -3.63 5.72 26.28
CA GLU A 274 -2.22 6.18 26.34
C GLU A 274 -2.07 7.61 25.80
N GLU A 275 -2.65 7.89 24.62
CA GLU A 275 -2.56 9.22 24.03
C GLU A 275 -3.28 10.28 24.88
N ALA A 276 -4.42 9.94 25.48
CA ALA A 276 -5.11 10.81 26.42
C ALA A 276 -4.24 11.13 27.65
N LEU A 277 -3.54 10.14 28.19
CA LEU A 277 -2.60 10.35 29.31
C LEU A 277 -1.40 11.20 28.87
N ARG A 278 -0.87 10.98 27.65
CA ARG A 278 0.22 11.77 27.08
C ARG A 278 -0.20 13.23 26.91
N ILE A 279 -1.38 13.50 26.33
CA ILE A 279 -1.94 14.85 26.19
C ILE A 279 -2.05 15.53 27.56
N ARG A 280 -2.56 14.82 28.59
CA ARG A 280 -2.68 15.36 29.94
C ARG A 280 -1.34 15.75 30.57
N ARG A 281 -0.25 15.00 30.25
CA ARG A 281 1.11 15.26 30.78
C ARG A 281 1.81 16.39 30.05
N ARG A 282 1.72 16.44 28.70
CA ARG A 282 2.48 17.39 27.88
C ARG A 282 1.80 18.75 27.71
N THR A 283 0.45 18.77 27.74
CA THR A 283 -0.33 19.98 27.43
C THR A 283 -0.92 20.58 28.70
N PRO A 284 -0.62 21.84 29.05
CA PRO A 284 -1.20 22.51 30.22
C PRO A 284 -2.73 22.53 30.20
N ARG A 285 -3.35 22.64 31.37
CA ARG A 285 -4.81 22.77 31.47
C ARG A 285 -5.25 24.05 30.75
N GLY A 286 -6.25 23.94 29.85
CA GLY A 286 -6.76 25.08 29.07
C GLY A 286 -7.48 24.67 27.80
N ALA A 287 -7.70 25.64 26.91
CA ALA A 287 -8.43 25.45 25.65
C ALA A 287 -7.68 24.44 24.71
N SER A 288 -6.35 24.53 24.64
CA SER A 288 -5.53 23.64 23.79
C SER A 288 -5.71 22.17 24.20
N ARG A 289 -5.59 21.84 25.50
CA ARG A 289 -5.82 20.47 25.98
C ARG A 289 -7.24 19.98 25.68
N ARG A 290 -8.25 20.83 25.86
CA ARG A 290 -9.65 20.47 25.55
C ARG A 290 -9.81 20.15 24.08
N GLU A 291 -9.21 20.92 23.19
CA GLU A 291 -9.28 20.69 21.74
C GLU A 291 -8.53 19.41 21.32
N GLU A 292 -7.32 19.16 21.82
CA GLU A 292 -6.60 17.91 21.55
C GLU A 292 -7.40 16.68 22.04
N MET A 293 -7.97 16.75 23.24
CA MET A 293 -8.82 15.67 23.76
C MET A 293 -10.11 15.49 22.95
N ARG A 294 -10.70 16.57 22.46
CA ARG A 294 -11.86 16.51 21.56
C ARG A 294 -11.52 15.82 20.25
N ARG A 295 -10.41 16.19 19.61
CA ARG A 295 -9.91 15.55 18.38
C ARG A 295 -9.65 14.06 18.58
N LEU A 296 -8.98 13.68 19.66
CA LEU A 296 -8.75 12.28 20.00
C LEU A 296 -10.06 11.51 20.15
N ARG A 297 -11.04 12.04 20.89
CA ARG A 297 -12.36 11.40 21.07
C ARG A 297 -13.09 11.21 19.76
N LEU A 298 -13.08 12.21 18.86
CA LEU A 298 -13.71 12.12 17.54
C LEU A 298 -13.04 11.05 16.67
N SER A 299 -11.70 11.00 16.65
CA SER A 299 -10.95 9.97 15.92
C SER A 299 -11.25 8.57 16.43
N LEU A 300 -11.29 8.38 17.76
CA LEU A 300 -11.64 7.09 18.37
C LEU A 300 -13.10 6.69 18.08
N ALA A 301 -14.04 7.63 18.16
CA ALA A 301 -15.43 7.36 17.83
C ALA A 301 -15.62 6.95 16.36
N GLU A 302 -14.88 7.58 15.45
CA GLU A 302 -14.91 7.21 14.04
C GLU A 302 -14.37 5.79 13.80
N VAL A 303 -13.24 5.44 14.40
CA VAL A 303 -12.64 4.11 14.25
C VAL A 303 -13.47 3.03 14.93
N LEU A 304 -13.87 3.24 16.19
CA LEU A 304 -14.48 2.20 17.02
C LEU A 304 -15.98 2.04 16.76
N LEU A 305 -16.69 3.12 16.42
CA LEU A 305 -18.15 3.14 16.26
C LEU A 305 -18.61 3.33 14.80
N GLY A 306 -17.68 3.56 13.86
CA GLY A 306 -18.00 3.84 12.45
C GLY A 306 -18.73 5.19 12.24
N ARG A 307 -18.74 6.09 13.25
CA ARG A 307 -19.40 7.39 13.16
C ARG A 307 -18.51 8.37 12.42
N LYS A 308 -18.92 8.82 11.23
CA LYS A 308 -18.22 9.93 10.55
C LYS A 308 -18.23 11.15 11.46
N ALA A 309 -17.07 11.78 11.67
CA ALA A 309 -17.01 13.05 12.36
C ALA A 309 -17.78 14.09 11.53
N ALA A 310 -18.76 14.75 12.12
CA ALA A 310 -19.46 15.86 11.49
C ALA A 310 -18.43 16.95 11.17
N GLY A 311 -18.24 17.25 9.86
CA GLY A 311 -17.31 18.27 9.37
C GLY A 311 -15.97 17.75 8.79
N GLY A 312 -15.82 16.45 8.51
CA GLY A 312 -14.68 15.94 7.75
C GLY A 312 -14.79 16.35 6.28
N VAL A 313 -13.90 17.21 5.84
CA VAL A 313 -13.64 17.47 4.41
C VAL A 313 -13.26 16.14 3.78
N PRO A 314 -13.80 15.80 2.59
CA PRO A 314 -13.52 14.56 1.87
C PRO A 314 -12.07 14.40 1.49
#